data_389f028686606571435f88804ac850b5
#
_entry.id   389f028686606571435f88804ac850b5
#
_cell.length_a   1.000
_cell.length_b   1.000
_cell.length_c   1.000
_cell.angle_alpha   90.00
_cell.angle_beta   90.00
_cell.angle_gamma   90.00
#
_symmetry.space_group_name_H-M   'P 1'
#
loop_
_entity.id
_entity.type
_entity.pdbx_description
1 polymer ?
#
loop_
_entity_poly.entity_id
_entity_poly.type
_entity_poly.pdbx_seq_one_letter_code
_entity_poly.pdbx_strand_id
1 'polypeptide(L)'
;MGAAVLLGFTACTDDHFDIQPSTVSGSNTIWQNVEANADLDSVAMILRRCKVMKSQTDKSAKQTYAELLATSQQLTAWLPKNGTFNAKQYLDELDSAAVLRAKDEMAGTRAEYDVANRFARNHIARFNYESNMGEQRIALMNSKIVNYNAGEGTFNGVKLDAANANILSSNGMLHVLDGESQFAYNIFERLQVDSRFAKIYGDIDKYNVYTFSSSSRTQGSMNHNGSMEYVDSVWTRTNSLMTDARLTYLTDEDSLYVSVIPTGAAYEAARQKIHGLFKYAKNYNYAWDASKRDWTNKGTNALKFNTDSLTTYNVTSGILSASSFSVGYNSEGPVTTSNPQAFLNHVLTADSLNSSADLVIYNKDKGNVNPIFDGQTADDAIKASNGYIFAVDNYNYDPSYSFIQKMNINGHNTSQVTGSTSEQAQYVTLNNENQNAEVNVDALGVDNFYYYFPVSGNSQLNIDFKLNNVLSTKYKISIVLLPNRVNINNIRAEEDGTIIEEKPVFDVQIRDDKGSVIGKAVKNVSVDQDKVEKKVLWEAFEFPYAYFGLPSGYESFPVLRVSMSYAQQRKGKCKALSIAKVILEPVR
;
A
#
# COMPACT_ATOMS: atom_id res chain seq x y z
N MET A 1 30.84 34.24 -9.81
CA MET A 1 31.44 32.99 -9.38
C MET A 1 30.38 32.19 -8.65
N GLY A 2 29.74 31.26 -9.34
CA GLY A 2 28.71 30.37 -8.77
C GLY A 2 29.35 29.06 -8.33
N ALA A 3 29.24 28.74 -7.07
CA ALA A 3 29.64 27.44 -6.54
C ALA A 3 28.49 26.44 -6.76
N ALA A 4 28.68 25.48 -7.65
CA ALA A 4 27.80 24.35 -7.80
C ALA A 4 28.09 23.37 -6.66
N VAL A 5 27.13 23.17 -5.77
CA VAL A 5 27.15 22.10 -4.77
C VAL A 5 26.74 20.80 -5.46
N LEU A 6 27.72 19.95 -5.73
CA LEU A 6 27.49 18.55 -6.10
C LEU A 6 27.01 17.81 -4.83
N LEU A 7 25.73 17.52 -4.76
CA LEU A 7 25.20 16.52 -3.85
C LEU A 7 25.61 15.15 -4.41
N GLY A 8 26.67 14.59 -3.83
CA GLY A 8 27.02 13.19 -4.04
C GLY A 8 25.92 12.31 -3.44
N PHE A 9 25.17 11.64 -4.30
CA PHE A 9 24.43 10.45 -3.91
C PHE A 9 25.45 9.39 -3.52
N THR A 10 25.65 9.19 -2.23
CA THR A 10 26.22 7.94 -1.75
C THR A 10 25.17 6.87 -2.05
N ALA A 11 25.28 6.23 -3.21
CA ALA A 11 24.67 4.92 -3.41
C ALA A 11 25.15 4.07 -2.23
N CYS A 12 24.20 3.55 -1.43
CA CYS A 12 24.50 2.42 -0.58
C CYS A 12 25.06 1.35 -1.51
N THR A 13 26.36 1.15 -1.48
CA THR A 13 26.96 -0.05 -2.01
C THR A 13 26.42 -1.16 -1.13
N ASP A 14 25.54 -1.94 -1.71
CA ASP A 14 25.00 -3.13 -1.10
C ASP A 14 26.18 -4.11 -1.02
N ASP A 15 26.86 -4.16 0.12
CA ASP A 15 28.00 -5.04 0.37
C ASP A 15 27.64 -6.54 0.26
N HIS A 16 26.38 -6.84 -0.02
CA HIS A 16 25.88 -8.19 -0.26
C HIS A 16 26.28 -8.79 -1.60
N PHE A 17 26.91 -8.04 -2.51
CA PHE A 17 27.30 -8.53 -3.83
C PHE A 17 28.82 -8.69 -4.05
N ASP A 18 29.65 -8.36 -3.08
CA ASP A 18 31.09 -8.63 -3.14
C ASP A 18 31.43 -10.08 -2.75
N ILE A 19 30.77 -11.03 -3.40
CA ILE A 19 31.18 -12.43 -3.32
C ILE A 19 32.39 -12.59 -4.24
N GLN A 20 33.59 -12.68 -3.65
CA GLN A 20 34.80 -12.99 -4.39
C GLN A 20 34.60 -14.36 -5.07
N PRO A 21 34.77 -14.47 -6.39
CA PRO A 21 34.67 -15.77 -7.03
C PRO A 21 35.69 -16.70 -6.44
N SER A 22 35.27 -17.89 -5.99
CA SER A 22 36.20 -18.92 -5.54
C SER A 22 37.20 -19.22 -6.64
N THR A 23 38.49 -19.16 -6.33
CA THR A 23 39.56 -19.51 -7.26
C THR A 23 39.73 -21.03 -7.41
N VAL A 24 38.99 -21.82 -6.61
CA VAL A 24 39.01 -23.28 -6.62
C VAL A 24 37.76 -23.80 -7.31
N SER A 25 37.87 -24.49 -8.42
CA SER A 25 36.76 -25.11 -9.13
C SER A 25 36.93 -26.64 -9.17
N GLY A 26 35.80 -27.35 -9.00
CA GLY A 26 35.76 -28.79 -9.24
C GLY A 26 35.86 -29.12 -10.74
N SER A 27 36.12 -30.38 -11.05
CA SER A 27 36.18 -30.86 -12.46
C SER A 27 34.80 -31.10 -13.06
N ASN A 28 33.81 -31.44 -12.23
CA ASN A 28 32.44 -31.75 -12.64
C ASN A 28 31.53 -30.56 -12.47
N THR A 29 30.50 -30.45 -13.30
CA THR A 29 29.39 -29.50 -13.07
C THR A 29 28.56 -29.93 -11.86
N ILE A 30 27.72 -29.00 -11.32
CA ILE A 30 26.76 -29.34 -10.25
C ILE A 30 25.90 -30.53 -10.69
N TRP A 31 25.42 -30.53 -11.92
CA TRP A 31 24.58 -31.61 -12.43
C TRP A 31 25.30 -32.96 -12.45
N GLN A 32 26.56 -33.02 -12.94
CA GLN A 32 27.36 -34.24 -12.93
C GLN A 32 27.59 -34.78 -11.52
N ASN A 33 27.78 -33.90 -10.53
CA ASN A 33 27.90 -34.28 -9.14
C ASN A 33 26.55 -34.80 -8.58
N VAL A 34 25.40 -34.22 -9.00
CA VAL A 34 24.08 -34.74 -8.64
C VAL A 34 23.87 -36.15 -9.22
N GLU A 35 24.20 -36.37 -10.49
CA GLU A 35 24.04 -37.68 -11.14
C GLU A 35 24.99 -38.76 -10.56
N ALA A 36 26.14 -38.37 -10.07
CA ALA A 36 27.11 -39.29 -9.45
C ALA A 36 26.76 -39.66 -8.00
N ASN A 37 25.81 -38.94 -7.37
CA ASN A 37 25.44 -39.15 -5.98
C ASN A 37 24.10 -39.91 -5.86
N ALA A 38 24.22 -41.20 -5.46
CA ALA A 38 23.05 -42.07 -5.31
C ALA A 38 22.01 -41.56 -4.28
N ASP A 39 22.43 -40.70 -3.32
CA ASP A 39 21.53 -40.08 -2.34
C ASP A 39 20.66 -38.98 -2.96
N LEU A 40 20.89 -38.58 -4.22
CA LEU A 40 20.16 -37.52 -4.93
C LEU A 40 19.31 -38.02 -6.12
N ASP A 41 19.12 -39.32 -6.28
CA ASP A 41 18.37 -39.89 -7.42
C ASP A 41 16.95 -39.34 -7.54
N SER A 42 16.25 -39.21 -6.40
CA SER A 42 14.88 -38.65 -6.39
C SER A 42 14.83 -37.18 -6.80
N VAL A 43 15.82 -36.40 -6.36
CA VAL A 43 15.99 -34.99 -6.76
C VAL A 43 16.31 -34.91 -8.26
N ALA A 44 17.21 -35.75 -8.75
CA ALA A 44 17.56 -35.78 -10.16
C ALA A 44 16.34 -36.05 -11.05
N MET A 45 15.43 -36.95 -10.63
CA MET A 45 14.17 -37.22 -11.34
C MET A 45 13.29 -35.97 -11.45
N ILE A 46 13.18 -35.19 -10.38
CA ILE A 46 12.39 -33.96 -10.34
C ILE A 46 13.04 -32.88 -11.22
N LEU A 47 14.36 -32.63 -11.05
CA LEU A 47 15.09 -31.58 -11.78
C LEU A 47 15.12 -31.81 -13.30
N ARG A 48 15.11 -33.06 -13.77
CA ARG A 48 14.99 -33.40 -15.20
C ARG A 48 13.62 -33.06 -15.78
N ARG A 49 12.60 -32.91 -14.95
CA ARG A 49 11.23 -32.62 -15.36
C ARG A 49 10.83 -31.17 -15.14
N CYS A 50 11.33 -30.53 -14.11
CA CYS A 50 11.07 -29.11 -13.83
C CYS A 50 11.74 -28.21 -14.87
N LYS A 51 10.98 -27.37 -15.53
CA LYS A 51 11.48 -26.41 -16.52
C LYS A 51 11.87 -25.09 -15.88
N VAL A 52 12.88 -24.46 -16.44
CA VAL A 52 13.34 -23.11 -16.08
C VAL A 52 12.42 -22.11 -16.75
N MET A 53 11.32 -21.78 -16.06
CA MET A 53 10.29 -20.88 -16.56
C MET A 53 10.52 -19.47 -16.01
N LYS A 54 10.44 -18.46 -16.86
CA LYS A 54 10.58 -17.03 -16.47
C LYS A 54 9.39 -16.54 -15.65
N SER A 55 8.21 -17.08 -15.92
CA SER A 55 6.96 -16.76 -15.22
C SER A 55 5.99 -17.93 -15.27
N GLN A 56 4.94 -17.88 -14.47
CA GLN A 56 3.86 -18.88 -14.49
C GLN A 56 3.05 -18.93 -15.81
N THR A 57 3.36 -18.06 -16.76
CA THR A 57 2.72 -18.00 -18.10
C THR A 57 3.71 -18.32 -19.20
N ASP A 58 4.94 -18.72 -18.86
CA ASP A 58 5.97 -19.05 -19.85
C ASP A 58 5.76 -20.45 -20.44
N LYS A 59 5.00 -20.49 -21.54
CA LYS A 59 4.72 -21.71 -22.30
C LYS A 59 5.92 -22.18 -23.13
N SER A 60 6.88 -21.30 -23.37
CA SER A 60 8.01 -21.53 -24.26
C SER A 60 9.20 -22.18 -23.59
N ALA A 61 9.20 -22.30 -22.27
CA ALA A 61 10.30 -22.87 -21.52
C ALA A 61 10.59 -24.31 -21.93
N LYS A 62 11.82 -24.58 -22.37
CA LYS A 62 12.30 -25.90 -22.78
C LYS A 62 13.38 -26.42 -21.87
N GLN A 63 14.29 -25.53 -21.41
CA GLN A 63 15.41 -25.90 -20.55
C GLN A 63 14.90 -26.41 -19.21
N THR A 64 15.45 -27.53 -18.76
CA THR A 64 15.18 -28.10 -17.45
C THR A 64 16.19 -27.58 -16.40
N TYR A 65 15.87 -27.76 -15.10
CA TYR A 65 16.85 -27.43 -14.04
C TYR A 65 18.06 -28.34 -14.07
N ALA A 66 17.93 -29.59 -14.53
CA ALA A 66 19.07 -30.48 -14.82
C ALA A 66 20.01 -29.85 -15.82
N GLU A 67 19.48 -29.38 -16.95
CA GLU A 67 20.27 -28.71 -17.99
C GLU A 67 20.85 -27.37 -17.49
N LEU A 68 20.12 -26.60 -16.68
CA LEU A 68 20.62 -25.36 -16.07
C LEU A 68 21.85 -25.65 -15.20
N LEU A 69 21.79 -26.65 -14.32
CA LEU A 69 22.90 -27.04 -13.43
C LEU A 69 24.10 -27.67 -14.18
N ALA A 70 23.94 -28.00 -15.45
CA ALA A 70 25.01 -28.45 -16.34
C ALA A 70 25.67 -27.29 -17.12
N THR A 71 25.12 -26.06 -17.08
CA THR A 71 25.71 -24.89 -17.75
C THR A 71 26.92 -24.33 -17.03
N SER A 72 27.59 -23.36 -17.62
CA SER A 72 28.70 -22.63 -16.99
C SER A 72 28.27 -21.52 -16.02
N GLN A 73 26.97 -21.34 -15.81
CA GLN A 73 26.45 -20.32 -14.90
C GLN A 73 26.78 -20.67 -13.45
N GLN A 74 27.33 -19.70 -12.69
CA GLN A 74 27.65 -19.90 -11.27
C GLN A 74 26.38 -19.99 -10.45
N LEU A 75 26.20 -21.13 -9.78
CA LEU A 75 25.01 -21.45 -8.97
C LEU A 75 25.44 -22.15 -7.67
N THR A 76 24.60 -22.12 -6.67
CA THR A 76 24.66 -23.01 -5.51
C THR A 76 23.37 -23.77 -5.37
N ALA A 77 23.44 -25.07 -5.14
CA ALA A 77 22.30 -25.93 -4.91
C ALA A 77 22.38 -26.60 -3.54
N TRP A 78 21.31 -26.52 -2.76
CA TRP A 78 21.10 -27.20 -1.48
C TRP A 78 20.03 -28.26 -1.66
N LEU A 79 20.39 -29.49 -1.94
CA LEU A 79 19.48 -30.53 -2.38
C LEU A 79 19.18 -31.56 -1.29
N PRO A 80 17.90 -31.85 -0.98
CA PRO A 80 17.54 -32.84 0.04
C PRO A 80 17.88 -34.26 -0.41
N LYS A 81 18.43 -35.08 0.50
CA LYS A 81 18.72 -36.45 0.20
C LYS A 81 17.49 -37.35 0.13
N ASN A 82 17.62 -38.47 -0.57
CA ASN A 82 16.57 -39.45 -0.72
C ASN A 82 15.97 -39.88 0.64
N GLY A 83 14.66 -40.06 0.69
CA GLY A 83 13.94 -40.50 1.87
C GLY A 83 13.69 -39.42 2.94
N THR A 84 14.22 -38.20 2.78
CA THR A 84 14.02 -37.09 3.72
C THR A 84 12.91 -36.12 3.28
N PHE A 85 12.32 -36.35 2.10
CA PHE A 85 11.24 -35.57 1.54
C PHE A 85 10.31 -36.43 0.68
N ASN A 86 9.13 -35.90 0.35
CA ASN A 86 8.14 -36.63 -0.45
C ASN A 86 8.32 -36.39 -1.97
N ALA A 87 9.34 -37.02 -2.55
CA ALA A 87 9.62 -36.89 -3.99
C ALA A 87 8.44 -37.36 -4.88
N LYS A 88 7.71 -38.39 -4.44
CA LYS A 88 6.56 -38.90 -5.17
C LYS A 88 5.48 -37.84 -5.37
N GLN A 89 5.21 -37.04 -4.35
CA GLN A 89 4.24 -35.95 -4.45
C GLN A 89 4.58 -34.99 -5.59
N TYR A 90 5.82 -34.50 -5.67
CA TYR A 90 6.25 -33.59 -6.73
C TYR A 90 6.17 -34.22 -8.12
N LEU A 91 6.49 -35.50 -8.24
CA LEU A 91 6.40 -36.24 -9.50
C LEU A 91 4.93 -36.42 -9.93
N ASP A 92 4.04 -36.80 -9.02
CA ASP A 92 2.59 -36.93 -9.29
C ASP A 92 1.97 -35.57 -9.67
N GLU A 93 2.39 -34.49 -9.03
CA GLU A 93 1.95 -33.13 -9.40
C GLU A 93 2.42 -32.72 -10.80
N LEU A 94 3.65 -33.05 -11.18
CA LEU A 94 4.17 -32.83 -12.54
C LEU A 94 3.42 -33.69 -13.59
N ASP A 95 3.04 -34.92 -13.25
CA ASP A 95 2.19 -35.74 -14.11
C ASP A 95 0.81 -35.11 -14.29
N SER A 96 0.22 -34.64 -13.20
CA SER A 96 -1.05 -33.94 -13.20
C SER A 96 -1.00 -32.65 -14.02
N ALA A 97 0.07 -31.87 -13.88
CA ALA A 97 0.31 -30.66 -14.66
C ALA A 97 0.41 -30.94 -16.17
N ALA A 98 1.08 -32.05 -16.55
CA ALA A 98 1.17 -32.48 -17.95
C ALA A 98 -0.20 -32.86 -18.54
N VAL A 99 -1.02 -33.62 -17.78
CA VAL A 99 -2.39 -33.95 -18.16
C VAL A 99 -3.27 -32.70 -18.27
N LEU A 100 -3.13 -31.78 -17.34
CA LEU A 100 -3.85 -30.51 -17.35
C LEU A 100 -3.44 -29.65 -18.54
N ARG A 101 -2.14 -29.59 -18.88
CA ARG A 101 -1.60 -28.86 -20.05
C ARG A 101 -2.20 -29.35 -21.37
N ALA A 102 -2.48 -30.64 -21.49
CA ALA A 102 -3.12 -31.20 -22.69
C ALA A 102 -4.57 -30.71 -22.89
N LYS A 103 -5.24 -30.29 -21.81
CA LYS A 103 -6.62 -29.78 -21.82
C LYS A 103 -6.68 -28.25 -21.81
N ASP A 104 -5.85 -27.64 -20.99
CA ASP A 104 -5.68 -26.20 -20.83
C ASP A 104 -4.17 -25.91 -20.66
N GLU A 105 -3.56 -25.45 -21.74
CA GLU A 105 -2.13 -25.20 -21.80
C GLU A 105 -1.67 -24.20 -20.72
N MET A 106 -2.49 -23.17 -20.46
CA MET A 106 -2.13 -22.14 -19.47
C MET A 106 -2.24 -22.67 -18.03
N ALA A 107 -3.31 -23.41 -17.74
CA ALA A 107 -3.49 -24.00 -16.42
C ALA A 107 -2.39 -25.05 -16.12
N GLY A 108 -2.04 -25.89 -17.10
CA GLY A 108 -0.93 -26.84 -16.97
C GLY A 108 0.43 -26.16 -16.81
N THR A 109 0.66 -25.05 -17.55
CA THR A 109 1.89 -24.25 -17.40
C THR A 109 2.01 -23.66 -15.99
N ARG A 110 0.93 -23.14 -15.43
CA ARG A 110 0.92 -22.62 -14.05
C ARG A 110 1.19 -23.71 -13.01
N ALA A 111 0.59 -24.88 -13.18
CA ALA A 111 0.81 -26.00 -12.27
C ALA A 111 2.27 -26.50 -12.32
N GLU A 112 2.87 -26.60 -13.51
CA GLU A 112 4.30 -26.96 -13.68
C GLU A 112 5.22 -25.89 -13.05
N TYR A 113 4.91 -24.61 -13.24
CA TYR A 113 5.65 -23.51 -12.62
C TYR A 113 5.57 -23.57 -11.09
N ASP A 114 4.40 -23.88 -10.53
CA ASP A 114 4.23 -23.97 -9.08
C ASP A 114 5.10 -25.07 -8.47
N VAL A 115 5.16 -26.25 -9.08
CA VAL A 115 6.05 -27.32 -8.64
C VAL A 115 7.51 -26.89 -8.71
N ALA A 116 7.93 -26.29 -9.84
CA ALA A 116 9.29 -25.80 -9.98
C ALA A 116 9.62 -24.70 -8.96
N ASN A 117 8.68 -23.83 -8.65
CA ASN A 117 8.82 -22.74 -7.67
C ASN A 117 8.98 -23.25 -6.24
N ARG A 118 8.18 -24.24 -5.86
CA ARG A 118 8.21 -24.83 -4.52
C ARG A 118 9.40 -25.74 -4.29
N PHE A 119 9.89 -26.42 -5.31
CA PHE A 119 11.00 -27.36 -5.19
C PHE A 119 12.30 -26.83 -5.79
N ALA A 120 12.46 -26.83 -7.11
CA ALA A 120 13.76 -26.55 -7.75
C ALA A 120 14.26 -25.14 -7.42
N ARG A 121 13.42 -24.12 -7.56
CA ARG A 121 13.76 -22.72 -7.29
C ARG A 121 13.96 -22.44 -5.80
N ASN A 122 13.39 -23.26 -4.92
CA ASN A 122 13.50 -23.13 -3.47
C ASN A 122 14.79 -23.74 -2.89
N HIS A 123 15.56 -24.43 -3.74
CA HIS A 123 16.81 -25.09 -3.36
C HIS A 123 18.00 -24.61 -4.17
N ILE A 124 17.85 -23.61 -5.02
CA ILE A 124 18.92 -23.10 -5.89
C ILE A 124 19.02 -21.60 -5.76
N ALA A 125 20.24 -21.10 -5.61
CA ALA A 125 20.57 -19.68 -5.65
C ALA A 125 21.59 -19.39 -6.75
N ARG A 126 21.62 -18.12 -7.16
CA ARG A 126 22.69 -17.58 -8.01
C ARG A 126 23.93 -17.36 -7.14
N PHE A 127 25.08 -17.39 -7.78
CA PHE A 127 26.41 -17.24 -7.14
C PHE A 127 26.86 -18.46 -6.35
N ASN A 128 28.06 -18.36 -5.81
CA ASN A 128 28.71 -19.43 -5.10
C ASN A 128 28.71 -19.16 -3.58
N TYR A 129 28.06 -20.02 -2.82
CA TYR A 129 27.97 -19.93 -1.36
C TYR A 129 28.68 -21.12 -0.73
N GLU A 130 29.83 -20.86 -0.09
CA GLU A 130 30.63 -21.88 0.57
C GLU A 130 30.29 -22.00 2.06
N SER A 131 30.61 -23.14 2.68
CA SER A 131 30.36 -23.39 4.10
C SER A 131 31.28 -22.62 5.07
N ASN A 132 32.21 -21.83 4.55
CA ASN A 132 33.13 -21.02 5.35
C ASN A 132 32.69 -19.55 5.49
N MET A 133 31.57 -19.17 4.91
CA MET A 133 31.15 -17.76 4.76
C MET A 133 30.37 -17.20 5.96
N GLY A 134 30.15 -17.95 7.05
CA GLY A 134 29.34 -17.49 8.19
C GLY A 134 27.82 -17.50 7.94
N GLU A 135 27.08 -16.75 8.75
CA GLU A 135 25.64 -16.62 8.57
C GLU A 135 25.30 -15.58 7.50
N GLN A 136 24.43 -15.95 6.56
CA GLN A 136 24.02 -15.11 5.44
C GLN A 136 22.53 -15.26 5.15
N ARG A 137 21.93 -14.16 4.68
CA ARG A 137 20.60 -14.18 4.05
C ARG A 137 20.77 -14.37 2.55
N ILE A 138 20.18 -15.42 2.00
CA ILE A 138 20.35 -15.81 0.61
C ILE A 138 19.02 -15.65 -0.14
N ALA A 139 19.07 -14.92 -1.25
CA ALA A 139 17.97 -14.86 -2.19
C ALA A 139 17.99 -16.07 -3.14
N LEU A 140 16.95 -16.90 -3.06
CA LEU A 140 16.79 -18.07 -3.91
C LEU A 140 16.23 -17.70 -5.30
N MET A 141 16.24 -18.65 -6.23
CA MET A 141 15.70 -18.42 -7.59
C MET A 141 14.20 -18.15 -7.62
N ASN A 142 13.46 -18.49 -6.57
CA ASN A 142 12.05 -18.13 -6.38
C ASN A 142 11.86 -16.77 -5.69
N SER A 143 12.93 -16.02 -5.49
CA SER A 143 12.94 -14.73 -4.77
C SER A 143 12.64 -14.82 -3.27
N LYS A 144 12.53 -16.03 -2.70
CA LYS A 144 12.46 -16.20 -1.25
C LYS A 144 13.81 -15.94 -0.63
N ILE A 145 13.79 -15.34 0.57
CA ILE A 145 15.01 -15.07 1.34
C ILE A 145 15.08 -16.06 2.49
N VAL A 146 16.16 -16.81 2.54
CA VAL A 146 16.39 -17.83 3.56
C VAL A 146 17.71 -17.60 4.29
N ASN A 147 17.82 -18.07 5.52
CA ASN A 147 19.05 -18.02 6.27
C ASN A 147 19.92 -19.24 5.94
N TYR A 148 21.17 -18.98 5.57
CA TYR A 148 22.23 -19.97 5.48
C TYR A 148 23.25 -19.69 6.56
N ASN A 149 23.41 -20.60 7.50
CA ASN A 149 24.44 -20.52 8.55
C ASN A 149 25.48 -21.60 8.31
N ALA A 150 26.56 -21.22 7.66
CA ALA A 150 27.65 -22.13 7.34
C ALA A 150 28.38 -22.66 8.58
N GLY A 151 28.46 -21.85 9.66
CA GLY A 151 29.09 -22.25 10.93
C GLY A 151 28.33 -23.34 11.67
N GLU A 152 27.00 -23.29 11.62
CA GLU A 152 26.13 -24.32 12.19
C GLU A 152 25.80 -25.45 11.21
N GLY A 153 26.19 -25.29 9.94
CA GLY A 153 25.85 -26.23 8.87
C GLY A 153 24.36 -26.32 8.62
N THR A 154 23.66 -25.17 8.56
CA THR A 154 22.20 -25.14 8.34
C THR A 154 21.80 -24.26 7.17
N PHE A 155 20.81 -24.70 6.40
CA PHE A 155 20.16 -23.96 5.34
C PHE A 155 18.67 -23.92 5.61
N ASN A 156 18.12 -22.73 5.80
CA ASN A 156 16.70 -22.54 6.18
C ASN A 156 16.25 -23.42 7.37
N GLY A 157 17.15 -23.57 8.36
CA GLY A 157 16.94 -24.42 9.53
C GLY A 157 17.13 -25.92 9.31
N VAL A 158 17.40 -26.35 8.07
CA VAL A 158 17.70 -27.76 7.75
C VAL A 158 19.20 -27.98 7.80
N LYS A 159 19.63 -29.07 8.43
CA LYS A 159 21.07 -29.40 8.50
C LYS A 159 21.61 -29.85 7.17
N LEU A 160 22.87 -29.49 6.91
CA LEU A 160 23.66 -30.04 5.82
C LEU A 160 24.13 -31.44 6.22
N ASP A 161 24.13 -32.38 5.26
CA ASP A 161 24.81 -33.64 5.41
C ASP A 161 26.34 -33.39 5.41
N ALA A 162 26.96 -33.58 6.57
CA ALA A 162 28.39 -33.28 6.76
C ALA A 162 29.30 -34.07 5.81
N ALA A 163 28.88 -35.24 5.34
CA ALA A 163 29.65 -36.07 4.40
C ALA A 163 29.58 -35.54 2.94
N ASN A 164 28.48 -34.84 2.61
CA ASN A 164 28.17 -34.37 1.26
C ASN A 164 27.92 -32.85 1.21
N ALA A 165 28.52 -32.09 2.13
CA ALA A 165 28.51 -30.64 2.09
C ALA A 165 29.75 -30.12 1.33
N ASN A 166 29.64 -28.92 0.74
CA ASN A 166 30.74 -28.25 0.04
C ASN A 166 31.33 -29.03 -1.16
N ILE A 167 30.49 -29.68 -1.93
CA ILE A 167 30.96 -30.38 -3.14
C ILE A 167 31.25 -29.31 -4.21
N LEU A 168 32.55 -29.04 -4.40
CA LEU A 168 33.03 -28.09 -5.40
C LEU A 168 32.70 -28.57 -6.81
N SER A 169 32.13 -27.70 -7.59
CA SER A 169 31.75 -27.93 -8.98
C SER A 169 32.43 -26.89 -9.89
N SER A 170 32.57 -27.18 -11.18
CA SER A 170 33.15 -26.25 -12.16
C SER A 170 32.28 -24.99 -12.36
N ASN A 171 31.02 -25.08 -12.01
CA ASN A 171 30.01 -24.01 -12.14
C ASN A 171 29.33 -23.68 -10.80
N GLY A 172 30.01 -23.91 -9.66
CA GLY A 172 29.52 -23.48 -8.36
C GLY A 172 29.64 -24.52 -7.25
N MET A 173 28.63 -24.58 -6.38
CA MET A 173 28.65 -25.41 -5.17
C MET A 173 27.41 -26.29 -5.06
N LEU A 174 27.59 -27.52 -4.61
CA LEU A 174 26.51 -28.42 -4.23
C LEU A 174 26.62 -28.75 -2.73
N HIS A 175 25.55 -28.60 -2.03
CA HIS A 175 25.36 -29.07 -0.67
C HIS A 175 24.21 -30.08 -0.62
N VAL A 176 24.36 -31.14 0.11
CA VAL A 176 23.28 -32.11 0.39
C VAL A 176 22.67 -31.77 1.73
N LEU A 177 21.34 -31.80 1.81
CA LEU A 177 20.58 -31.53 3.02
C LEU A 177 20.03 -32.81 3.67
N ASP A 178 20.03 -32.87 5.00
CA ASP A 178 19.37 -33.91 5.78
C ASP A 178 17.85 -33.85 5.79
N GLY A 179 17.26 -32.92 5.06
CA GLY A 179 15.82 -32.69 4.94
C GLY A 179 15.49 -31.72 3.81
N GLU A 180 14.21 -31.57 3.54
CA GLU A 180 13.73 -30.60 2.58
C GLU A 180 13.64 -29.20 3.21
N SER A 181 14.18 -28.19 2.53
CA SER A 181 13.89 -26.80 2.85
C SER A 181 12.43 -26.49 2.50
N GLN A 182 11.61 -26.37 3.53
CA GLN A 182 10.16 -26.18 3.36
C GLN A 182 9.89 -24.86 2.65
N PHE A 183 9.12 -24.93 1.56
CA PHE A 183 8.65 -23.76 0.87
C PHE A 183 7.57 -23.07 1.70
N ALA A 184 7.72 -21.77 1.91
CA ALA A 184 6.69 -20.95 2.57
C ALA A 184 6.10 -19.95 1.56
N TYR A 185 4.79 -20.00 1.39
CA TYR A 185 4.07 -18.96 0.66
C TYR A 185 4.16 -17.64 1.43
N ASN A 186 4.32 -16.51 0.72
CA ASN A 186 4.12 -15.21 1.33
C ASN A 186 2.62 -14.93 1.54
N ILE A 187 2.30 -13.81 2.17
CA ILE A 187 0.90 -13.47 2.48
C ILE A 187 0.05 -13.43 1.20
N PHE A 188 0.56 -12.82 0.12
CA PHE A 188 -0.17 -12.77 -1.16
C PHE A 188 -0.39 -14.15 -1.78
N GLU A 189 0.65 -14.98 -1.83
CA GLU A 189 0.56 -16.33 -2.37
C GLU A 189 -0.40 -17.20 -1.55
N ARG A 190 -0.45 -16.98 -0.22
CA ARG A 190 -1.44 -17.66 0.65
C ARG A 190 -2.87 -17.29 0.29
N LEU A 191 -3.15 -16.03 -0.01
CA LEU A 191 -4.48 -15.62 -0.48
C LEU A 191 -4.89 -16.35 -1.76
N GLN A 192 -3.91 -16.66 -2.62
CA GLN A 192 -4.15 -17.35 -3.89
C GLN A 192 -4.46 -18.84 -3.72
N VAL A 193 -3.73 -19.52 -2.83
CA VAL A 193 -3.79 -20.99 -2.73
C VAL A 193 -4.73 -21.51 -1.65
N ASP A 194 -5.05 -20.72 -0.64
CA ASP A 194 -5.92 -21.12 0.47
C ASP A 194 -7.38 -20.84 0.13
N SER A 195 -8.19 -21.87 0.05
CA SER A 195 -9.61 -21.78 -0.33
C SER A 195 -10.44 -20.88 0.59
N ARG A 196 -10.03 -20.66 1.83
CA ARG A 196 -10.69 -19.74 2.77
C ARG A 196 -10.69 -18.30 2.23
N PHE A 197 -9.68 -17.94 1.46
CA PHE A 197 -9.50 -16.60 0.89
C PHE A 197 -9.93 -16.48 -0.57
N ALA A 198 -10.55 -17.51 -1.15
CA ALA A 198 -10.91 -17.54 -2.57
C ALA A 198 -11.74 -16.34 -3.05
N LYS A 199 -12.61 -15.80 -2.18
CA LYS A 199 -13.43 -14.60 -2.54
C LYS A 199 -12.59 -13.34 -2.60
N ILE A 200 -11.74 -13.10 -1.61
CA ILE A 200 -10.86 -11.91 -1.60
C ILE A 200 -9.84 -11.99 -2.73
N TYR A 201 -9.27 -13.19 -2.97
CA TYR A 201 -8.38 -13.39 -4.09
C TYR A 201 -9.09 -13.20 -5.45
N GLY A 202 -10.33 -13.65 -5.57
CA GLY A 202 -11.14 -13.40 -6.77
C GLY A 202 -11.37 -11.92 -7.08
N ASP A 203 -11.46 -11.06 -6.06
CA ASP A 203 -11.50 -9.62 -6.26
C ASP A 203 -10.11 -9.06 -6.64
N ILE A 204 -9.03 -9.58 -6.08
CA ILE A 204 -7.65 -9.19 -6.44
C ILE A 204 -7.33 -9.60 -7.88
N ASP A 205 -7.72 -10.80 -8.30
CA ASP A 205 -7.42 -11.38 -9.62
C ASP A 205 -8.03 -10.56 -10.78
N LYS A 206 -9.12 -9.83 -10.55
CA LYS A 206 -9.74 -8.92 -11.52
C LYS A 206 -8.81 -7.81 -12.02
N TYR A 207 -7.78 -7.49 -11.26
CA TYR A 207 -6.80 -6.43 -11.59
C TYR A 207 -5.50 -6.99 -12.18
N ASN A 208 -5.44 -8.29 -12.46
CA ASN A 208 -4.35 -8.88 -13.21
C ASN A 208 -4.37 -8.42 -14.66
N VAL A 209 -3.27 -7.81 -15.09
CA VAL A 209 -3.05 -7.43 -16.49
C VAL A 209 -1.85 -8.22 -17.00
N TYR A 210 -2.03 -8.89 -18.10
CA TYR A 210 -0.97 -9.62 -18.78
C TYR A 210 -0.49 -8.79 -19.97
N THR A 211 0.75 -8.32 -19.91
CA THR A 211 1.38 -7.55 -20.98
C THR A 211 2.45 -8.37 -21.67
N PHE A 212 2.45 -8.31 -22.98
CA PHE A 212 3.49 -8.94 -23.79
C PHE A 212 4.78 -8.13 -23.71
N SER A 213 5.87 -8.76 -23.25
CA SER A 213 7.18 -8.12 -23.20
C SER A 213 7.88 -8.20 -24.55
N SER A 214 7.89 -7.10 -25.28
CA SER A 214 8.61 -7.00 -26.55
C SER A 214 10.13 -7.05 -26.40
N SER A 215 10.66 -6.70 -25.22
CA SER A 215 12.11 -6.69 -24.94
C SER A 215 12.68 -8.06 -24.56
N SER A 216 11.84 -9.01 -24.18
CA SER A 216 12.24 -10.35 -23.73
C SER A 216 11.93 -11.45 -24.76
N ARG A 217 11.56 -11.06 -25.98
CA ARG A 217 11.23 -11.99 -27.04
C ARG A 217 12.47 -12.45 -27.78
N THR A 218 12.56 -13.74 -28.08
CA THR A 218 13.55 -14.28 -29.00
C THR A 218 12.97 -14.25 -30.42
N GLN A 219 13.64 -13.57 -31.33
CA GLN A 219 13.25 -13.52 -32.74
C GLN A 219 13.50 -14.90 -33.36
N GLY A 220 12.46 -15.46 -33.95
CA GLY A 220 12.56 -16.65 -34.79
C GLY A 220 12.80 -16.29 -36.25
N SER A 221 12.42 -17.17 -37.16
CA SER A 221 12.47 -16.94 -38.62
C SER A 221 11.34 -16.04 -39.09
N MET A 222 11.56 -15.37 -40.19
CA MET A 222 10.52 -14.62 -40.89
C MET A 222 9.56 -15.61 -41.57
N ASN A 223 8.26 -15.45 -41.36
CA ASN A 223 7.27 -16.29 -42.04
C ASN A 223 7.15 -15.88 -43.52
N HIS A 224 6.43 -16.68 -44.29
CA HIS A 224 6.25 -16.45 -45.75
C HIS A 224 5.53 -15.14 -46.10
N ASN A 225 4.94 -14.47 -45.14
CA ASN A 225 4.29 -13.14 -45.28
C ASN A 225 5.20 -12.00 -44.90
N GLY A 226 6.48 -12.25 -44.62
CA GLY A 226 7.44 -11.22 -44.22
C GLY A 226 7.30 -10.73 -42.76
N SER A 227 6.48 -11.40 -41.95
CA SER A 227 6.34 -11.07 -40.53
C SER A 227 7.29 -11.92 -39.69
N MET A 228 7.95 -11.30 -38.71
CA MET A 228 8.81 -12.01 -37.78
C MET A 228 7.97 -12.92 -36.86
N GLU A 229 8.30 -14.18 -36.84
CA GLU A 229 7.79 -15.12 -35.85
C GLU A 229 8.64 -15.03 -34.59
N TYR A 230 8.01 -15.10 -33.43
CA TYR A 230 8.70 -15.12 -32.17
C TYR A 230 8.66 -16.54 -31.59
N VAL A 231 9.84 -17.06 -31.27
CA VAL A 231 10.01 -18.43 -30.75
C VAL A 231 9.48 -18.54 -29.32
N ASP A 232 9.51 -17.43 -28.58
CA ASP A 232 8.97 -17.34 -27.24
C ASP A 232 8.17 -16.05 -27.06
N SER A 233 7.09 -16.14 -26.29
CA SER A 233 6.29 -15.00 -25.88
C SER A 233 6.31 -14.91 -24.36
N VAL A 234 7.01 -13.90 -23.84
CA VAL A 234 7.03 -13.63 -22.39
C VAL A 234 5.90 -12.66 -22.08
N TRP A 235 4.96 -13.13 -21.29
CA TRP A 235 3.89 -12.31 -20.74
C TRP A 235 4.21 -11.96 -19.30
N THR A 236 4.27 -10.67 -18.99
CA THR A 236 4.43 -10.20 -17.63
C THR A 236 3.06 -9.93 -17.02
N ARG A 237 2.78 -10.56 -15.90
CA ARG A 237 1.60 -10.26 -15.09
C ARG A 237 1.90 -9.07 -14.18
N THR A 238 1.12 -8.02 -14.30
CA THR A 238 1.08 -6.90 -13.35
C THR A 238 -0.30 -6.88 -12.68
N ASN A 239 -0.35 -6.39 -11.45
CA ASN A 239 -1.60 -6.23 -10.73
C ASN A 239 -1.56 -4.87 -10.02
N SER A 240 -2.47 -3.97 -10.39
CA SER A 240 -2.47 -2.61 -9.85
C SER A 240 -2.74 -2.54 -8.36
N LEU A 241 -3.47 -3.51 -7.79
CA LEU A 241 -3.63 -3.63 -6.34
C LEU A 241 -2.29 -3.95 -5.65
N MET A 242 -1.49 -4.86 -6.24
CA MET A 242 -0.21 -5.28 -5.67
C MET A 242 0.90 -4.23 -5.84
N THR A 243 0.76 -3.31 -6.79
CA THR A 243 1.65 -2.15 -6.95
C THR A 243 1.19 -0.92 -6.16
N ASP A 244 0.01 -0.96 -5.56
CA ASP A 244 -0.44 0.06 -4.60
C ASP A 244 0.48 0.05 -3.38
N ALA A 245 1.04 1.21 -3.04
CA ALA A 245 1.98 1.35 -1.92
C ALA A 245 1.44 0.80 -0.59
N ARG A 246 0.11 0.78 -0.44
CA ARG A 246 -0.55 0.23 0.74
C ARG A 246 -0.55 -1.30 0.81
N LEU A 247 -0.30 -2.01 -0.30
CA LEU A 247 -0.38 -3.47 -0.41
C LEU A 247 0.91 -4.15 -0.85
N THR A 248 1.96 -3.40 -1.19
CA THR A 248 3.25 -3.95 -1.65
C THR A 248 3.88 -4.91 -0.65
N TYR A 249 3.64 -4.72 0.64
CA TYR A 249 4.11 -5.58 1.72
C TYR A 249 3.62 -7.04 1.63
N LEU A 250 2.49 -7.30 0.96
CA LEU A 250 1.98 -8.68 0.80
C LEU A 250 2.92 -9.58 0.00
N THR A 251 3.74 -9.00 -0.86
CA THR A 251 4.73 -9.68 -1.70
C THR A 251 6.17 -9.44 -1.28
N ASP A 252 6.41 -8.54 -0.31
CA ASP A 252 7.74 -8.19 0.16
C ASP A 252 8.30 -9.27 1.09
N GLU A 253 9.42 -9.87 0.72
CA GLU A 253 10.07 -10.95 1.49
C GLU A 253 11.03 -10.40 2.56
N ASP A 254 11.37 -9.11 2.54
CA ASP A 254 12.28 -8.48 3.49
C ASP A 254 11.61 -7.93 4.74
N SER A 255 10.29 -7.95 4.78
CA SER A 255 9.49 -7.39 5.86
C SER A 255 8.72 -8.46 6.62
N LEU A 256 8.41 -8.19 7.88
CA LEU A 256 7.59 -9.07 8.72
C LEU A 256 6.25 -8.41 9.03
N TYR A 257 5.17 -9.06 8.60
CA TYR A 257 3.81 -8.58 8.82
C TYR A 257 2.94 -9.60 9.55
N VAL A 258 1.98 -9.08 10.31
CA VAL A 258 0.85 -9.87 10.80
C VAL A 258 -0.42 -9.33 10.14
N SER A 259 -1.12 -10.17 9.41
CA SER A 259 -2.35 -9.81 8.70
C SER A 259 -3.55 -10.56 9.25
N VAL A 260 -4.62 -9.82 9.58
CA VAL A 260 -5.91 -10.37 9.95
C VAL A 260 -6.81 -10.35 8.72
N ILE A 261 -7.08 -11.51 8.14
CA ILE A 261 -7.77 -11.63 6.85
C ILE A 261 -9.12 -12.29 7.04
N PRO A 262 -10.23 -11.61 6.70
CA PRO A 262 -11.55 -12.20 6.81
C PRO A 262 -11.75 -13.34 5.82
N THR A 263 -12.34 -14.45 6.28
CA THR A 263 -12.68 -15.60 5.43
C THR A 263 -13.87 -15.29 4.52
N GLY A 264 -14.21 -16.19 3.61
CA GLY A 264 -15.17 -15.97 2.52
C GLY A 264 -16.47 -15.26 2.92
N ALA A 265 -17.16 -15.71 3.97
CA ALA A 265 -18.41 -15.09 4.42
C ALA A 265 -18.18 -13.76 5.16
N ALA A 266 -17.17 -13.72 6.03
CA ALA A 266 -16.78 -12.51 6.76
C ALA A 266 -16.28 -11.41 5.80
N TYR A 267 -15.50 -11.80 4.79
CA TYR A 267 -15.06 -10.86 3.75
C TYR A 267 -16.24 -10.26 2.99
N GLU A 268 -17.20 -11.09 2.57
CA GLU A 268 -18.37 -10.61 1.84
C GLU A 268 -19.24 -9.67 2.69
N ALA A 269 -19.44 -9.98 3.97
CA ALA A 269 -20.16 -9.11 4.90
C ALA A 269 -19.45 -7.76 5.10
N ALA A 270 -18.13 -7.77 5.30
CA ALA A 270 -17.32 -6.57 5.40
C ALA A 270 -17.36 -5.75 4.09
N ARG A 271 -17.21 -6.42 2.95
CA ARG A 271 -17.28 -5.80 1.63
C ARG A 271 -18.61 -5.09 1.39
N GLN A 272 -19.74 -5.75 1.69
CA GLN A 272 -21.07 -5.15 1.53
C GLN A 272 -21.28 -3.93 2.43
N LYS A 273 -20.83 -4.01 3.68
CA LYS A 273 -20.91 -2.90 4.64
C LYS A 273 -20.10 -1.69 4.15
N ILE A 274 -18.90 -1.90 3.64
CA ILE A 274 -18.00 -0.85 3.19
C ILE A 274 -18.41 -0.31 1.81
N HIS A 275 -18.91 -1.19 0.92
CA HIS A 275 -19.35 -0.82 -0.42
C HIS A 275 -20.34 0.35 -0.41
N GLY A 276 -21.24 0.41 0.59
CA GLY A 276 -22.20 1.50 0.75
C GLY A 276 -21.59 2.88 0.92
N LEU A 277 -20.31 2.96 1.36
CA LEU A 277 -19.56 4.20 1.53
C LEU A 277 -19.03 4.77 0.21
N PHE A 278 -18.97 3.95 -0.85
CA PHE A 278 -18.39 4.29 -2.15
C PHE A 278 -19.46 4.49 -3.24
N LYS A 279 -20.49 5.27 -2.96
CA LYS A 279 -21.48 5.66 -3.97
C LYS A 279 -20.91 6.77 -4.82
N TYR A 280 -20.35 6.45 -5.97
CA TYR A 280 -19.83 7.47 -6.88
C TYR A 280 -20.92 8.19 -7.66
N ALA A 281 -20.77 9.50 -7.82
CA ALA A 281 -21.60 10.26 -8.73
C ALA A 281 -21.33 9.85 -10.19
N LYS A 282 -22.37 9.78 -11.00
CA LYS A 282 -22.19 9.46 -12.42
C LYS A 282 -21.50 10.62 -13.16
N ASN A 283 -20.30 10.34 -13.64
CA ASN A 283 -19.56 11.04 -14.71
C ASN A 283 -19.70 12.57 -14.79
N TYR A 284 -18.94 13.30 -13.98
CA TYR A 284 -18.85 14.75 -14.11
C TYR A 284 -17.43 15.18 -14.42
N ASN A 285 -17.28 16.02 -15.43
CA ASN A 285 -16.03 16.67 -15.76
C ASN A 285 -16.07 18.07 -15.12
N TYR A 286 -15.18 18.32 -14.15
CA TYR A 286 -15.11 19.58 -13.43
C TYR A 286 -13.85 20.31 -13.85
N ALA A 287 -13.98 21.57 -14.26
CA ALA A 287 -12.85 22.42 -14.55
C ALA A 287 -13.03 23.80 -13.93
N TRP A 288 -11.92 24.40 -13.51
CA TRP A 288 -11.90 25.78 -13.06
C TRP A 288 -12.23 26.71 -14.22
N ASP A 289 -13.25 27.53 -14.06
CA ASP A 289 -13.61 28.59 -15.00
C ASP A 289 -13.10 29.92 -14.47
N ALA A 290 -11.99 30.40 -15.04
CA ALA A 290 -11.36 31.64 -14.59
C ALA A 290 -12.25 32.87 -14.79
N SER A 291 -13.16 32.85 -15.78
CA SER A 291 -14.08 33.97 -16.05
C SER A 291 -15.18 34.07 -14.98
N LYS A 292 -15.62 32.93 -14.48
CA LYS A 292 -16.63 32.83 -13.41
C LYS A 292 -16.03 32.77 -12.02
N ARG A 293 -14.70 32.59 -11.95
CA ARG A 293 -13.97 32.30 -10.70
C ARG A 293 -14.67 31.21 -9.88
N ASP A 294 -15.09 30.16 -10.57
CA ASP A 294 -15.83 29.06 -9.97
C ASP A 294 -15.54 27.74 -10.71
N TRP A 295 -15.76 26.64 -10.03
CA TRP A 295 -15.71 25.33 -10.65
C TRP A 295 -17.00 25.09 -11.41
N THR A 296 -16.90 24.78 -12.68
CA THR A 296 -18.04 24.55 -13.55
C THR A 296 -17.95 23.19 -14.22
N ASN A 297 -19.12 22.56 -14.38
CA ASN A 297 -19.24 21.35 -15.17
C ASN A 297 -19.04 21.67 -16.65
N LYS A 298 -17.97 21.11 -17.28
CA LYS A 298 -17.63 21.32 -18.70
C LYS A 298 -18.30 20.27 -19.61
N GLY A 299 -19.24 19.48 -19.11
CA GLY A 299 -20.03 18.55 -19.92
C GLY A 299 -19.66 17.06 -19.73
N THR A 300 -20.32 16.22 -20.52
CA THR A 300 -20.36 14.75 -20.36
C THR A 300 -19.26 13.99 -21.10
N ASN A 301 -18.26 14.63 -21.66
CA ASN A 301 -17.15 13.97 -22.36
C ASN A 301 -16.08 13.43 -21.42
N ALA A 302 -16.40 13.21 -20.19
CA ALA A 302 -15.51 12.64 -19.21
C ALA A 302 -15.13 11.19 -19.59
N LEU A 303 -13.90 10.84 -19.30
CA LEU A 303 -13.44 9.46 -19.34
C LEU A 303 -14.43 8.61 -18.54
N LYS A 304 -14.99 7.58 -19.17
CA LYS A 304 -15.87 6.64 -18.50
C LYS A 304 -15.00 5.65 -17.74
N PHE A 305 -15.09 5.65 -16.42
CA PHE A 305 -14.51 4.57 -15.63
C PHE A 305 -15.62 3.67 -15.07
N ASN A 306 -15.26 2.41 -14.83
CA ASN A 306 -16.18 1.46 -14.23
C ASN A 306 -16.23 1.73 -12.71
N THR A 307 -17.34 2.28 -12.22
CA THR A 307 -17.53 2.61 -10.80
C THR A 307 -17.53 1.37 -9.91
N ASP A 308 -18.04 0.23 -10.39
CA ASP A 308 -18.07 -1.01 -9.62
C ASP A 308 -16.65 -1.58 -9.47
N SER A 309 -15.85 -1.50 -10.54
CA SER A 309 -14.44 -1.87 -10.48
C SER A 309 -13.68 -0.98 -9.50
N LEU A 310 -13.83 0.34 -9.60
CA LEU A 310 -13.19 1.28 -8.69
C LEU A 310 -13.60 1.04 -7.23
N THR A 311 -14.90 0.79 -6.98
CA THR A 311 -15.40 0.44 -5.64
C THR A 311 -14.75 -0.84 -5.14
N THR A 312 -14.73 -1.90 -5.95
CA THR A 312 -14.08 -3.17 -5.58
C THR A 312 -12.60 -2.96 -5.27
N TYR A 313 -11.89 -2.19 -6.10
CA TYR A 313 -10.48 -1.83 -5.85
C TYR A 313 -10.28 -1.17 -4.49
N ASN A 314 -11.01 -0.08 -4.21
CA ASN A 314 -10.87 0.67 -2.97
C ASN A 314 -11.27 -0.16 -1.73
N VAL A 315 -12.36 -0.95 -1.83
CA VAL A 315 -12.83 -1.80 -0.73
C VAL A 315 -11.81 -2.89 -0.42
N THR A 316 -11.32 -3.61 -1.44
CA THR A 316 -10.35 -4.70 -1.26
C THR A 316 -9.03 -4.17 -0.71
N SER A 317 -8.49 -3.11 -1.32
CA SER A 317 -7.28 -2.44 -0.85
C SER A 317 -7.42 -1.96 0.60
N GLY A 318 -8.53 -1.33 0.93
CA GLY A 318 -8.78 -0.81 2.26
C GLY A 318 -8.94 -1.89 3.32
N ILE A 319 -9.63 -3.00 3.05
CA ILE A 319 -9.75 -4.12 3.99
C ILE A 319 -8.36 -4.70 4.28
N LEU A 320 -7.58 -5.01 3.25
CA LEU A 320 -6.26 -5.60 3.42
C LEU A 320 -5.29 -4.67 4.15
N SER A 321 -5.20 -3.41 3.74
CA SER A 321 -4.26 -2.46 4.34
C SER A 321 -4.63 -2.09 5.78
N ALA A 322 -5.91 -2.06 6.11
CA ALA A 322 -6.39 -1.73 7.45
C ALA A 322 -6.13 -2.82 8.49
N SER A 323 -6.08 -4.06 8.06
CA SER A 323 -5.93 -5.23 8.93
C SER A 323 -4.59 -5.93 8.79
N SER A 324 -3.57 -5.23 8.29
CA SER A 324 -2.20 -5.72 8.22
C SER A 324 -1.26 -4.78 8.96
N PHE A 325 -0.43 -5.35 9.80
CA PHE A 325 0.38 -4.64 10.78
C PHE A 325 1.86 -4.95 10.55
N SER A 326 2.68 -3.90 10.42
CA SER A 326 4.13 -4.04 10.48
C SER A 326 4.54 -4.18 11.94
N VAL A 327 5.22 -5.27 12.26
CA VAL A 327 5.59 -5.61 13.65
C VAL A 327 7.10 -5.75 13.82
N GLY A 328 7.88 -5.21 12.88
CA GLY A 328 9.31 -5.43 12.77
C GLY A 328 10.19 -4.73 13.80
N TYR A 329 9.69 -3.68 14.48
CA TYR A 329 10.47 -2.95 15.48
C TYR A 329 9.56 -2.47 16.60
N ASN A 330 9.84 -2.91 17.82
CA ASN A 330 9.36 -2.27 19.03
C ASN A 330 10.53 -1.54 19.71
N SER A 331 10.24 -0.76 20.75
CA SER A 331 11.24 -0.03 21.54
C SER A 331 12.30 -0.93 22.22
N GLU A 332 12.15 -2.24 22.17
CA GLU A 332 12.99 -3.25 22.82
C GLU A 332 13.96 -3.94 21.86
N GLY A 333 13.94 -3.59 20.56
CA GLY A 333 14.84 -4.14 19.54
C GLY A 333 14.13 -4.94 18.44
N PRO A 334 14.89 -5.56 17.52
CA PRO A 334 14.33 -6.34 16.43
C PRO A 334 13.55 -7.52 17.01
N VAL A 335 12.31 -7.68 16.56
CA VAL A 335 11.50 -8.84 16.91
C VAL A 335 12.18 -10.06 16.32
N THR A 336 12.82 -10.87 17.18
CA THR A 336 13.47 -12.10 16.72
C THR A 336 12.41 -13.16 16.44
N THR A 337 12.43 -13.74 15.27
CA THR A 337 11.63 -14.91 14.89
C THR A 337 12.07 -16.19 15.61
N SER A 338 13.05 -16.10 16.51
CA SER A 338 13.59 -17.23 17.29
C SER A 338 12.56 -17.85 18.25
N ASN A 339 11.54 -17.08 18.67
CA ASN A 339 10.42 -17.59 19.44
C ASN A 339 9.09 -17.08 18.86
N PRO A 340 8.57 -17.73 17.79
CA PRO A 340 7.35 -17.31 17.12
C PRO A 340 6.13 -17.21 18.05
N GLN A 341 6.02 -18.09 19.03
CA GLN A 341 4.87 -18.13 19.93
C GLN A 341 4.84 -16.91 20.87
N ALA A 342 5.99 -16.55 21.43
CA ALA A 342 6.10 -15.36 22.28
C ALA A 342 5.83 -14.09 21.47
N PHE A 343 6.36 -14.02 20.24
CA PHE A 343 6.11 -12.93 19.32
C PHE A 343 4.61 -12.77 19.00
N LEU A 344 3.94 -13.85 18.60
CA LEU A 344 2.52 -13.82 18.26
C LEU A 344 1.66 -13.43 19.46
N ASN A 345 1.94 -13.97 20.65
CA ASN A 345 1.25 -13.58 21.88
C ASN A 345 1.40 -12.09 22.19
N HIS A 346 2.59 -11.53 21.97
CA HIS A 346 2.82 -10.08 22.13
C HIS A 346 1.97 -9.27 21.15
N VAL A 347 1.90 -9.66 19.87
CA VAL A 347 1.08 -8.98 18.87
C VAL A 347 -0.41 -9.08 19.19
N LEU A 348 -0.88 -10.26 19.56
CA LEU A 348 -2.30 -10.52 19.89
C LEU A 348 -2.79 -9.64 21.05
N THR A 349 -1.94 -9.37 22.04
CA THR A 349 -2.28 -8.62 23.26
C THR A 349 -1.79 -7.16 23.25
N ALA A 350 -1.21 -6.71 22.17
CA ALA A 350 -0.69 -5.34 22.05
C ALA A 350 -1.77 -4.28 22.33
N ASP A 351 -1.43 -3.23 23.07
CA ASP A 351 -2.34 -2.12 23.38
C ASP A 351 -2.79 -1.37 22.13
N SER A 352 -1.94 -1.33 21.11
CA SER A 352 -2.25 -0.76 19.81
C SER A 352 -1.42 -1.42 18.70
N LEU A 353 -1.99 -1.46 17.50
CA LEU A 353 -1.36 -1.97 16.28
C LEU A 353 -1.41 -0.91 15.19
N ASN A 354 -0.29 -0.65 14.55
CA ASN A 354 -0.20 0.28 13.42
C ASN A 354 -0.39 -0.48 12.12
N SER A 355 -1.44 -0.14 11.37
CA SER A 355 -1.73 -0.79 10.10
C SER A 355 -0.96 -0.17 8.93
N SER A 356 -0.90 -0.90 7.81
CA SER A 356 -0.34 -0.41 6.55
C SER A 356 -1.14 0.76 5.93
N ALA A 357 -2.32 1.07 6.48
CA ALA A 357 -3.11 2.23 6.11
C ALA A 357 -2.87 3.45 7.02
N ASP A 358 -1.76 3.47 7.78
CA ASP A 358 -1.45 4.50 8.78
C ASP A 358 -2.53 4.66 9.86
N LEU A 359 -3.20 3.56 10.22
CA LEU A 359 -4.23 3.56 11.23
C LEU A 359 -3.73 2.91 12.50
N VAL A 360 -4.16 3.46 13.63
CA VAL A 360 -3.89 2.86 14.95
C VAL A 360 -5.13 2.10 15.41
N ILE A 361 -5.02 0.79 15.51
CA ILE A 361 -6.06 -0.09 16.03
C ILE A 361 -5.80 -0.30 17.52
N TYR A 362 -6.62 0.32 18.35
CA TYR A 362 -6.49 0.20 19.80
C TYR A 362 -7.15 -1.08 20.31
N ASN A 363 -6.47 -1.76 21.22
CA ASN A 363 -7.03 -2.84 21.98
C ASN A 363 -7.93 -2.26 23.09
N LYS A 364 -9.24 -2.47 22.97
CA LYS A 364 -10.22 -1.99 23.95
C LYS A 364 -10.22 -2.84 25.23
N ASP A 365 -9.78 -4.09 25.12
CA ASP A 365 -9.75 -5.07 26.19
C ASP A 365 -8.32 -5.30 26.68
N LYS A 366 -7.70 -4.25 27.25
CA LYS A 366 -6.32 -4.26 27.71
C LYS A 366 -5.95 -5.51 28.49
N GLY A 367 -4.83 -6.13 28.11
CA GLY A 367 -4.34 -7.38 28.70
C GLY A 367 -4.98 -8.66 28.16
N ASN A 368 -6.00 -8.55 27.30
CA ASN A 368 -6.61 -9.66 26.57
C ASN A 368 -6.26 -9.57 25.07
N VAL A 369 -6.66 -10.61 24.32
CA VAL A 369 -6.50 -10.61 22.85
C VAL A 369 -7.30 -9.47 22.24
N ASN A 370 -6.65 -8.68 21.36
CA ASN A 370 -7.32 -7.60 20.66
C ASN A 370 -8.50 -8.18 19.83
N PRO A 371 -9.71 -7.59 19.94
CA PRO A 371 -10.91 -8.10 19.26
C PRO A 371 -10.77 -8.26 17.74
N ILE A 372 -9.83 -7.58 17.08
CA ILE A 372 -9.59 -7.75 15.65
C ILE A 372 -9.18 -9.19 15.28
N PHE A 373 -8.57 -9.93 16.21
CA PHE A 373 -8.15 -11.32 16.00
C PHE A 373 -9.26 -12.35 16.24
N ASP A 374 -10.48 -11.91 16.54
CA ASP A 374 -11.67 -12.79 16.70
C ASP A 374 -11.46 -13.92 17.70
N GLY A 375 -10.75 -13.65 18.81
CA GLY A 375 -10.49 -14.63 19.86
C GLY A 375 -9.46 -15.72 19.51
N GLN A 376 -8.76 -15.60 18.38
CA GLN A 376 -7.72 -16.54 17.98
C GLN A 376 -6.50 -16.48 18.89
N THR A 377 -5.75 -17.56 18.91
CA THR A 377 -4.52 -17.75 19.68
C THR A 377 -3.31 -17.78 18.74
N ALA A 378 -2.10 -17.77 19.29
CA ALA A 378 -0.88 -17.87 18.51
C ALA A 378 -0.78 -19.20 17.70
N ASP A 379 -1.46 -20.26 18.14
CA ASP A 379 -1.48 -21.55 17.43
C ASP A 379 -2.34 -21.51 16.15
N ASP A 380 -3.26 -20.55 16.05
CA ASP A 380 -4.13 -20.37 14.88
C ASP A 380 -3.43 -19.61 13.74
N ALA A 381 -2.24 -19.06 14.01
CA ALA A 381 -1.49 -18.29 13.05
C ALA A 381 -0.98 -19.12 11.86
N ILE A 382 -1.36 -18.74 10.66
CA ILE A 382 -0.88 -19.35 9.42
C ILE A 382 0.47 -18.71 9.08
N LYS A 383 1.55 -19.48 9.11
CA LYS A 383 2.88 -19.01 8.76
C LYS A 383 2.98 -18.69 7.26
N ALA A 384 3.53 -17.52 6.95
CA ALA A 384 3.95 -17.08 5.63
C ALA A 384 5.46 -16.79 5.64
N SER A 385 6.11 -16.69 4.45
CA SER A 385 7.55 -16.35 4.36
C SER A 385 7.83 -14.93 4.87
N ASN A 386 6.90 -14.00 4.66
CA ASN A 386 6.99 -12.61 5.09
C ASN A 386 6.06 -12.26 6.27
N GLY A 387 5.68 -13.24 7.09
CA GLY A 387 4.87 -12.99 8.28
C GLY A 387 3.88 -14.07 8.67
N TYR A 388 2.76 -13.62 9.21
CA TYR A 388 1.69 -14.50 9.71
C TYR A 388 0.32 -13.98 9.28
N ILE A 389 -0.62 -14.90 9.07
CA ILE A 389 -2.01 -14.59 8.75
C ILE A 389 -2.91 -15.20 9.82
N PHE A 390 -3.84 -14.40 10.33
CA PHE A 390 -4.98 -14.85 11.11
C PHE A 390 -6.21 -14.83 10.21
N ALA A 391 -6.78 -16.02 9.95
CA ALA A 391 -8.01 -16.15 9.17
C ALA A 391 -9.21 -16.01 10.11
N VAL A 392 -9.97 -14.92 10.01
CA VAL A 392 -11.08 -14.64 10.93
C VAL A 392 -12.44 -14.85 10.27
N ASP A 393 -13.36 -15.47 11.00
CA ASP A 393 -14.74 -15.70 10.55
C ASP A 393 -15.67 -14.53 10.92
N ASN A 394 -15.29 -13.72 11.92
CA ASN A 394 -15.90 -12.44 12.23
C ASN A 394 -14.87 -11.33 12.01
N TYR A 395 -15.18 -10.42 11.09
CA TYR A 395 -14.34 -9.27 10.89
C TYR A 395 -14.77 -8.12 11.80
N ASN A 396 -14.22 -8.13 13.02
CA ASN A 396 -14.53 -7.17 14.09
C ASN A 396 -13.84 -5.81 13.85
N TYR A 397 -13.95 -5.31 12.63
CA TYR A 397 -13.37 -4.07 12.24
C TYR A 397 -14.45 -3.07 11.90
N ASP A 398 -14.40 -1.92 12.55
CA ASP A 398 -15.27 -0.80 12.20
C ASP A 398 -14.73 -0.08 10.96
N PRO A 399 -15.44 -0.11 9.82
CA PRO A 399 -15.01 0.58 8.60
C PRO A 399 -14.71 2.05 8.81
N SER A 400 -15.27 2.68 9.83
CA SER A 400 -15.00 4.09 10.14
C SER A 400 -13.53 4.34 10.46
N TYR A 401 -12.77 3.33 10.88
CA TYR A 401 -11.34 3.49 11.17
C TYR A 401 -10.46 3.56 9.92
N SER A 402 -10.77 2.79 8.87
CA SER A 402 -9.94 2.77 7.65
C SER A 402 -10.39 3.73 6.57
N PHE A 403 -11.70 3.84 6.41
CA PHE A 403 -12.25 4.48 5.23
C PHE A 403 -12.79 5.86 5.54
N ILE A 404 -13.27 6.09 6.76
CA ILE A 404 -13.85 7.35 7.17
C ILE A 404 -12.92 8.02 8.17
N GLN A 405 -11.86 8.62 7.67
CA GLN A 405 -10.88 9.32 8.49
C GLN A 405 -11.31 10.76 8.77
N LYS A 406 -10.83 11.29 9.91
CA LYS A 406 -10.89 12.73 10.17
C LYS A 406 -10.06 13.46 9.12
N MET A 407 -10.68 14.43 8.46
CA MET A 407 -10.00 15.28 7.49
C MET A 407 -9.82 16.68 8.05
N ASN A 408 -8.60 17.19 7.93
CA ASN A 408 -8.28 18.59 8.22
C ASN A 408 -7.88 19.25 6.92
N ILE A 409 -8.63 20.26 6.50
CA ILE A 409 -8.25 21.12 5.38
C ILE A 409 -7.52 22.31 5.97
N ASN A 410 -6.22 22.17 6.08
CA ASN A 410 -5.36 23.18 6.67
C ASN A 410 -5.10 24.31 5.69
N GLY A 411 -4.89 25.49 6.24
CA GLY A 411 -4.47 26.66 5.54
C GLY A 411 -3.16 26.53 4.74
N HIS A 412 -2.40 25.46 4.92
CA HIS A 412 -1.17 25.21 4.17
C HIS A 412 -1.39 24.78 2.73
N ASN A 413 -2.52 24.22 2.42
CA ASN A 413 -2.75 23.59 1.12
C ASN A 413 -3.45 24.56 0.17
N THR A 414 -2.67 25.42 -0.48
CA THR A 414 -3.16 26.36 -1.48
C THR A 414 -3.90 25.69 -2.65
N SER A 415 -3.67 24.40 -2.87
CA SER A 415 -4.40 23.62 -3.88
C SER A 415 -5.83 23.27 -3.45
N GLN A 416 -6.12 23.32 -2.16
CA GLN A 416 -7.45 22.99 -1.59
C GLN A 416 -8.29 24.23 -1.26
N VAL A 417 -7.70 25.43 -1.22
CA VAL A 417 -8.44 26.65 -0.86
C VAL A 417 -8.35 27.67 -1.97
N THR A 418 -9.49 28.17 -2.41
CA THR A 418 -9.60 29.22 -3.43
C THR A 418 -10.48 30.34 -2.93
N GLY A 419 -9.95 31.56 -2.99
CA GLY A 419 -10.71 32.78 -2.71
C GLY A 419 -11.16 33.48 -3.99
N SER A 420 -12.37 34.01 -4.02
CA SER A 420 -12.92 34.77 -5.16
C SER A 420 -12.85 36.28 -4.92
N THR A 421 -11.80 36.75 -4.29
CA THR A 421 -11.58 38.19 -4.10
C THR A 421 -10.52 38.72 -5.06
N SER A 422 -10.50 40.03 -5.27
CA SER A 422 -9.44 40.70 -6.01
C SER A 422 -8.10 40.67 -5.29
N GLU A 423 -8.11 40.36 -4.00
CA GLU A 423 -6.91 40.21 -3.17
C GLU A 423 -6.65 38.72 -2.90
N GLN A 424 -5.38 38.35 -2.87
CA GLN A 424 -4.97 36.98 -2.59
C GLN A 424 -5.15 36.67 -1.09
N ALA A 425 -5.57 35.46 -0.80
CA ALA A 425 -5.52 34.92 0.55
C ALA A 425 -4.07 35.00 1.09
N GLN A 426 -3.94 35.48 2.31
CA GLN A 426 -2.65 35.62 2.97
C GLN A 426 -2.48 34.51 4.00
N TYR A 427 -1.43 33.76 3.86
CA TYR A 427 -1.01 32.80 4.84
C TYR A 427 -0.30 33.50 6.00
N VAL A 428 -0.78 33.29 7.21
CA VAL A 428 -0.26 33.99 8.40
C VAL A 428 0.17 32.97 9.44
N THR A 429 1.36 33.17 10.00
CA THR A 429 1.85 32.47 11.19
C THR A 429 1.78 33.44 12.37
N LEU A 430 1.11 33.02 13.45
CA LEU A 430 1.14 33.77 14.72
C LEU A 430 2.43 33.47 15.48
N ASN A 431 3.02 34.52 16.01
CA ASN A 431 4.18 34.46 16.88
C ASN A 431 4.08 35.57 17.98
N ASN A 432 5.02 35.61 18.88
CA ASN A 432 5.01 36.57 20.00
C ASN A 432 5.06 38.06 19.57
N GLU A 433 5.48 38.34 18.33
CA GLU A 433 5.60 39.71 17.83
C GLU A 433 4.31 40.22 17.19
N ASN A 434 3.49 39.32 16.62
CA ASN A 434 2.28 39.69 15.88
C ASN A 434 0.97 39.24 16.51
N GLN A 435 1.04 38.36 17.52
CA GLN A 435 -0.16 37.88 18.20
C GLN A 435 -0.68 38.92 19.19
N ASN A 436 -1.97 39.20 19.14
CA ASN A 436 -2.65 40.03 20.13
C ASN A 436 -2.86 39.23 21.42
N ALA A 437 -2.22 39.67 22.49
CA ALA A 437 -2.29 39.02 23.82
C ALA A 437 -3.72 39.03 24.44
N GLU A 438 -4.61 39.91 23.97
CA GLU A 438 -5.99 39.99 24.45
C GLU A 438 -6.89 38.88 23.83
N VAL A 439 -6.39 38.16 22.79
CA VAL A 439 -7.15 37.12 22.13
C VAL A 439 -6.67 35.74 22.56
N ASN A 440 -7.57 34.94 23.14
CA ASN A 440 -7.26 33.55 23.48
C ASN A 440 -7.18 32.69 22.21
N VAL A 441 -6.02 32.07 21.99
CA VAL A 441 -5.70 31.25 20.80
C VAL A 441 -5.70 29.75 21.07
N ASP A 442 -6.12 29.27 22.23
CA ASP A 442 -6.04 27.85 22.63
C ASP A 442 -6.72 26.90 21.65
N ALA A 443 -7.79 27.35 20.97
CA ALA A 443 -8.50 26.53 20.00
C ALA A 443 -7.82 26.41 18.62
N LEU A 444 -6.76 27.20 18.34
CA LEU A 444 -6.08 27.20 17.04
C LEU A 444 -5.36 25.88 16.77
N GLY A 445 -4.85 25.26 17.82
CA GLY A 445 -4.05 24.03 17.76
C GLY A 445 -2.54 24.32 17.72
N VAL A 446 -1.76 23.26 17.53
CA VAL A 446 -0.29 23.29 17.66
C VAL A 446 0.40 24.14 16.58
N ASP A 447 -0.23 24.30 15.41
CA ASP A 447 0.46 24.86 14.23
C ASP A 447 0.46 26.40 14.17
N ASN A 448 -0.37 27.09 14.93
CA ASN A 448 -0.49 28.55 14.96
C ASN A 448 -0.66 29.23 13.58
N PHE A 449 -1.25 28.52 12.63
CA PHE A 449 -1.41 28.99 11.26
C PHE A 449 -2.86 29.27 10.91
N TYR A 450 -3.07 30.28 10.04
CA TYR A 450 -4.38 30.56 9.50
C TYR A 450 -4.31 31.28 8.16
N TYR A 451 -5.42 31.33 7.46
CA TYR A 451 -5.61 32.19 6.30
C TYR A 451 -6.37 33.46 6.67
N TYR A 452 -5.83 34.58 6.23
CA TYR A 452 -6.49 35.87 6.22
C TYR A 452 -6.97 36.16 4.78
N PHE A 453 -8.29 36.42 4.64
CA PHE A 453 -8.96 36.66 3.39
C PHE A 453 -9.48 38.09 3.35
N PRO A 454 -8.72 39.07 2.86
CA PRO A 454 -9.15 40.46 2.75
C PRO A 454 -10.10 40.64 1.55
N VAL A 455 -10.92 41.68 1.63
CA VAL A 455 -11.84 42.10 0.56
C VAL A 455 -11.54 43.54 0.18
N SER A 456 -11.28 43.80 -1.08
CA SER A 456 -11.19 45.16 -1.62
C SER A 456 -12.52 45.60 -2.23
N GLY A 457 -12.82 46.88 -2.11
CA GLY A 457 -14.02 47.50 -2.67
C GLY A 457 -15.33 46.98 -2.06
N ASN A 458 -16.29 46.75 -2.92
CA ASN A 458 -17.68 46.33 -2.54
C ASN A 458 -17.99 44.90 -2.99
N SER A 459 -16.95 44.06 -3.19
CA SER A 459 -17.09 42.70 -3.67
C SER A 459 -17.63 41.77 -2.58
N GLN A 460 -18.38 40.77 -2.96
CA GLN A 460 -18.70 39.65 -2.08
C GLN A 460 -17.45 38.78 -1.87
N LEU A 461 -17.19 38.39 -0.63
CA LEU A 461 -16.18 37.38 -0.33
C LEU A 461 -16.77 35.99 -0.53
N ASN A 462 -16.11 35.15 -1.31
CA ASN A 462 -16.36 33.71 -1.37
C ASN A 462 -15.03 32.98 -1.17
N ILE A 463 -15.04 32.00 -0.28
CA ILE A 463 -13.89 31.15 0.03
C ILE A 463 -14.35 29.72 -0.12
N ASP A 464 -13.69 28.96 -0.99
CA ASP A 464 -14.00 27.56 -1.27
C ASP A 464 -12.92 26.65 -0.71
N PHE A 465 -13.32 25.76 0.17
CA PHE A 465 -12.51 24.66 0.69
C PHE A 465 -12.90 23.39 -0.06
N LYS A 466 -11.98 22.82 -0.84
CA LYS A 466 -12.18 21.56 -1.55
C LYS A 466 -12.23 20.40 -0.56
N LEU A 467 -13.30 19.64 -0.58
CA LEU A 467 -13.51 18.51 0.31
C LEU A 467 -13.10 17.22 -0.42
N ASN A 468 -11.80 17.08 -0.68
CA ASN A 468 -11.26 15.88 -1.31
C ASN A 468 -11.44 14.67 -0.39
N ASN A 469 -11.59 13.49 -0.97
CA ASN A 469 -11.63 12.21 -0.25
C ASN A 469 -12.82 11.99 0.70
N VAL A 470 -13.90 12.75 0.59
CA VAL A 470 -15.13 12.43 1.33
C VAL A 470 -15.79 11.18 0.77
N LEU A 471 -16.40 10.40 1.66
CA LEU A 471 -17.20 9.21 1.34
C LEU A 471 -18.69 9.53 1.45
N SER A 472 -19.55 8.66 0.89
CA SER A 472 -21.00 8.79 0.97
C SER A 472 -21.50 8.39 2.37
N THR A 473 -21.23 9.23 3.35
CA THR A 473 -21.56 9.02 4.76
C THR A 473 -21.73 10.35 5.49
N LYS A 474 -21.94 10.28 6.80
CA LYS A 474 -22.16 11.47 7.65
C LYS A 474 -20.85 11.94 8.28
N TYR A 475 -20.67 13.26 8.25
CA TYR A 475 -19.55 13.93 8.91
C TYR A 475 -20.06 15.06 9.80
N LYS A 476 -19.49 15.18 10.98
CA LYS A 476 -19.51 16.41 11.76
C LYS A 476 -18.53 17.38 11.14
N ILE A 477 -19.04 18.54 10.70
CA ILE A 477 -18.22 19.54 10.01
C ILE A 477 -18.05 20.74 10.90
N SER A 478 -16.80 21.10 11.15
CA SER A 478 -16.43 22.25 11.98
C SER A 478 -15.49 23.18 11.22
N ILE A 479 -15.48 24.45 11.62
CA ILE A 479 -14.55 25.46 11.13
C ILE A 479 -13.85 26.11 12.33
N VAL A 480 -12.55 26.36 12.21
CA VAL A 480 -11.79 27.12 13.21
C VAL A 480 -11.64 28.55 12.73
N LEU A 481 -12.27 29.46 13.45
CA LEU A 481 -12.40 30.87 13.15
C LEU A 481 -11.56 31.72 14.09
N LEU A 482 -10.97 32.77 13.56
CA LEU A 482 -10.20 33.73 14.32
C LEU A 482 -10.81 35.13 14.17
N PRO A 483 -10.85 35.95 15.22
CA PRO A 483 -11.04 37.38 15.06
C PRO A 483 -9.88 37.96 14.21
N ASN A 484 -10.17 38.91 13.33
CA ASN A 484 -9.09 39.51 12.51
C ASN A 484 -8.02 40.15 13.39
N ARG A 485 -8.42 40.71 14.54
CA ARG A 485 -7.54 41.32 15.54
C ARG A 485 -6.59 40.34 16.27
N VAL A 486 -6.69 39.02 16.01
CA VAL A 486 -5.73 38.04 16.55
C VAL A 486 -4.30 38.39 16.13
N ASN A 487 -4.14 38.96 14.95
CA ASN A 487 -2.89 39.55 14.49
C ASN A 487 -2.99 41.07 14.66
N ILE A 488 -2.08 41.65 15.43
CA ILE A 488 -2.06 43.10 15.67
C ILE A 488 -1.96 43.91 14.38
N ASN A 489 -1.34 43.38 13.34
CA ASN A 489 -1.20 44.03 12.04
C ASN A 489 -2.52 44.13 11.26
N ASN A 490 -3.55 43.39 11.67
CA ASN A 490 -4.89 43.41 11.06
C ASN A 490 -5.87 44.30 11.83
N ILE A 491 -5.43 44.97 12.91
CA ILE A 491 -6.29 45.90 13.67
C ILE A 491 -6.53 47.14 12.81
N ARG A 492 -7.80 47.45 12.60
CA ARG A 492 -8.24 48.61 11.82
C ARG A 492 -8.70 49.73 12.75
N ALA A 493 -8.41 50.95 12.36
CA ALA A 493 -8.85 52.15 13.10
C ALA A 493 -9.51 53.15 12.16
N GLU A 494 -10.37 53.98 12.71
CA GLU A 494 -10.95 55.16 12.05
C GLU A 494 -9.84 56.24 11.93
N GLU A 495 -10.12 57.34 11.20
CA GLU A 495 -9.14 58.42 11.01
C GLU A 495 -8.72 59.10 12.30
N ASP A 496 -9.57 59.11 13.34
CA ASP A 496 -9.30 59.62 14.65
C ASP A 496 -8.50 58.67 15.57
N GLY A 497 -8.10 57.51 15.08
CA GLY A 497 -7.40 56.48 15.81
C GLY A 497 -8.28 55.53 16.62
N THR A 498 -9.61 55.71 16.58
CA THR A 498 -10.53 54.79 17.29
C THR A 498 -10.53 53.42 16.60
N ILE A 499 -10.27 52.35 17.36
CA ILE A 499 -10.28 50.97 16.85
C ILE A 499 -11.66 50.59 16.38
N ILE A 500 -11.74 50.08 15.16
CA ILE A 500 -12.99 49.58 14.58
C ILE A 500 -13.31 48.23 15.22
N GLU A 501 -14.41 48.16 15.92
CA GLU A 501 -14.95 46.90 16.42
C GLU A 501 -15.63 46.13 15.28
N GLU A 502 -14.91 45.17 14.75
CA GLU A 502 -15.43 44.29 13.70
C GLU A 502 -16.36 43.22 14.28
N LYS A 503 -17.47 42.97 13.61
CA LYS A 503 -18.46 41.90 13.93
C LYS A 503 -18.72 41.07 12.68
N PRO A 504 -17.73 40.25 12.25
CA PRO A 504 -17.88 39.50 11.01
C PRO A 504 -18.96 38.45 11.14
N VAL A 505 -19.83 38.44 10.11
CA VAL A 505 -20.91 37.46 9.95
C VAL A 505 -20.92 36.98 8.52
N PHE A 506 -21.04 35.69 8.33
CA PHE A 506 -21.01 35.06 7.01
C PHE A 506 -21.92 33.85 6.93
N ASP A 507 -22.17 33.37 5.73
CA ASP A 507 -22.92 32.15 5.46
C ASP A 507 -21.99 31.02 5.01
N VAL A 508 -22.36 29.78 5.32
CA VAL A 508 -21.66 28.59 4.88
C VAL A 508 -22.58 27.63 4.19
N GLN A 509 -22.16 27.10 3.07
CA GLN A 509 -22.91 26.09 2.31
C GLN A 509 -21.97 25.05 1.74
N ILE A 510 -22.46 23.84 1.55
CA ILE A 510 -21.74 22.82 0.79
C ILE A 510 -22.35 22.78 -0.61
N ARG A 511 -21.47 22.76 -1.60
CA ARG A 511 -21.83 22.58 -3.00
C ARG A 511 -21.30 21.23 -3.48
N ASP A 512 -22.07 20.57 -4.32
CA ASP A 512 -21.60 19.38 -5.00
C ASP A 512 -20.57 19.73 -6.10
N ASP A 513 -20.10 18.72 -6.74
CA ASP A 513 -19.18 18.82 -7.87
C ASP A 513 -19.78 19.50 -9.11
N LYS A 514 -21.05 19.82 -9.13
CA LYS A 514 -21.73 20.59 -10.18
C LYS A 514 -21.94 22.06 -9.79
N GLY A 515 -21.56 22.43 -8.57
CA GLY A 515 -21.80 23.76 -8.01
C GLY A 515 -23.19 23.95 -7.40
N SER A 516 -24.03 22.91 -7.36
CA SER A 516 -25.35 22.98 -6.72
C SER A 516 -25.22 22.85 -5.20
N VAL A 517 -26.03 23.64 -4.47
CA VAL A 517 -26.04 23.54 -3.00
C VAL A 517 -26.66 22.22 -2.59
N ILE A 518 -25.93 21.47 -1.74
CA ILE A 518 -26.42 20.25 -1.12
C ILE A 518 -26.63 20.44 0.37
N GLY A 519 -27.70 19.85 0.87
CA GLY A 519 -28.10 20.03 2.26
C GLY A 519 -28.56 21.44 2.61
N LYS A 520 -28.66 21.74 3.90
CA LYS A 520 -29.09 23.04 4.42
C LYS A 520 -27.90 23.94 4.70
N ALA A 521 -27.90 25.15 4.14
CA ALA A 521 -26.86 26.15 4.44
C ALA A 521 -26.96 26.63 5.90
N VAL A 522 -25.82 26.92 6.51
CA VAL A 522 -25.70 27.57 7.81
C VAL A 522 -25.58 29.07 7.57
N LYS A 523 -26.53 29.81 8.11
CA LYS A 523 -26.65 31.26 7.90
C LYS A 523 -26.17 32.03 9.13
N ASN A 524 -25.61 33.22 8.88
CA ASN A 524 -25.23 34.18 9.91
C ASN A 524 -24.27 33.59 10.95
N VAL A 525 -23.27 32.86 10.50
CA VAL A 525 -22.17 32.39 11.38
C VAL A 525 -21.37 33.62 11.82
N SER A 526 -21.31 33.86 13.11
CA SER A 526 -20.56 34.98 13.70
C SER A 526 -19.17 34.53 14.18
N VAL A 527 -18.22 35.44 14.17
CA VAL A 527 -16.88 35.22 14.74
C VAL A 527 -16.84 35.83 16.15
N ASP A 528 -16.38 35.07 17.12
CA ASP A 528 -16.09 35.57 18.47
C ASP A 528 -14.88 36.53 18.39
N GLN A 529 -14.99 37.70 19.05
CA GLN A 529 -13.93 38.71 18.95
C GLN A 529 -12.84 38.54 20.00
N ASP A 530 -13.07 37.71 21.02
CA ASP A 530 -12.18 37.60 22.18
C ASP A 530 -11.32 36.32 22.15
N LYS A 531 -11.71 35.37 21.27
CA LYS A 531 -11.02 34.06 21.18
C LYS A 531 -11.09 33.44 19.80
N VAL A 532 -10.11 32.57 19.55
CA VAL A 532 -10.19 31.59 18.46
C VAL A 532 -11.19 30.49 18.85
N GLU A 533 -12.09 30.17 17.95
CA GLU A 533 -13.19 29.24 18.22
C GLU A 533 -13.30 28.13 17.17
N LYS A 534 -13.39 26.86 17.62
CA LYS A 534 -13.86 25.75 16.79
C LYS A 534 -15.39 25.74 16.80
N LYS A 535 -16.00 26.14 15.71
CA LYS A 535 -17.45 26.20 15.57
C LYS A 535 -17.98 25.04 14.74
N VAL A 536 -18.94 24.30 15.30
CA VAL A 536 -19.63 23.22 14.58
C VAL A 536 -20.65 23.83 13.62
N LEU A 537 -20.52 23.51 12.36
CA LEU A 537 -21.44 23.95 11.29
C LEU A 537 -22.57 22.93 11.11
N TRP A 538 -22.23 21.65 11.09
CA TRP A 538 -23.19 20.55 11.04
C TRP A 538 -22.72 19.42 11.96
N GLU A 539 -23.62 18.93 12.80
CA GLU A 539 -23.32 17.75 13.66
C GLU A 539 -23.28 16.45 12.85
N ALA A 540 -24.05 16.36 11.75
CA ALA A 540 -24.11 15.19 10.90
C ALA A 540 -24.53 15.58 9.47
N PHE A 541 -23.59 16.07 8.67
CA PHE A 541 -23.82 16.36 7.25
C PHE A 541 -23.61 15.08 6.44
N GLU A 542 -24.62 14.67 5.67
CA GLU A 542 -24.57 13.48 4.83
C GLU A 542 -24.16 13.83 3.40
N PHE A 543 -23.01 13.27 2.95
CA PHE A 543 -22.61 13.38 1.56
C PHE A 543 -23.32 12.30 0.73
N PRO A 544 -24.03 12.67 -0.35
CA PRO A 544 -24.77 11.71 -1.17
C PRO A 544 -23.85 10.82 -2.00
N TYR A 545 -22.63 11.28 -2.27
CA TYR A 545 -21.65 10.60 -3.12
C TYR A 545 -20.27 10.60 -2.50
N ALA A 546 -19.48 9.59 -2.90
CA ALA A 546 -18.07 9.48 -2.60
C ALA A 546 -17.21 10.21 -3.65
N TYR A 547 -16.11 10.82 -3.17
CA TYR A 547 -15.13 11.50 -4.00
C TYR A 547 -13.71 11.00 -3.69
N PHE A 548 -13.62 9.85 -3.07
CA PHE A 548 -12.39 9.19 -2.66
C PHE A 548 -11.86 8.28 -3.77
N GLY A 549 -10.54 8.31 -4.01
CA GLY A 549 -9.87 7.36 -4.91
C GLY A 549 -10.27 7.49 -6.38
N LEU A 550 -10.73 8.66 -6.80
CA LEU A 550 -11.07 8.92 -8.20
C LEU A 550 -9.83 8.80 -9.10
N PRO A 551 -9.97 8.25 -10.33
CA PRO A 551 -8.86 8.17 -11.26
C PRO A 551 -8.28 9.54 -11.62
N SER A 552 -6.99 9.58 -11.96
CA SER A 552 -6.34 10.78 -12.46
C SER A 552 -7.09 11.40 -13.65
N GLY A 553 -7.29 12.71 -13.62
CA GLY A 553 -8.09 13.45 -14.60
C GLY A 553 -9.57 13.63 -14.23
N TYR A 554 -10.02 13.02 -13.11
CA TYR A 554 -11.33 13.27 -12.51
C TYR A 554 -11.15 14.15 -11.27
N GLU A 555 -11.03 15.45 -11.47
CA GLU A 555 -10.95 16.42 -10.36
C GLU A 555 -12.36 16.81 -9.90
N SER A 556 -13.14 15.82 -9.49
CA SER A 556 -14.49 16.03 -8.97
C SER A 556 -14.44 16.01 -7.44
N PHE A 557 -14.92 17.06 -6.82
CA PHE A 557 -14.99 17.18 -5.36
C PHE A 557 -16.07 18.17 -4.96
N PRO A 558 -16.74 17.98 -3.82
CA PRO A 558 -17.59 18.99 -3.25
C PRO A 558 -16.76 20.11 -2.61
N VAL A 559 -17.34 21.27 -2.44
CA VAL A 559 -16.71 22.41 -1.79
C VAL A 559 -17.55 22.92 -0.63
N LEU A 560 -16.87 23.25 0.47
CA LEU A 560 -17.46 24.08 1.52
C LEU A 560 -17.19 25.53 1.16
N ARG A 561 -18.25 26.27 0.84
CA ARG A 561 -18.18 27.69 0.51
C ARG A 561 -18.54 28.54 1.71
N VAL A 562 -17.66 29.40 2.12
CA VAL A 562 -17.87 30.50 3.05
C VAL A 562 -18.17 31.76 2.23
N SER A 563 -19.27 32.44 2.52
CA SER A 563 -19.66 33.64 1.77
C SER A 563 -20.01 34.79 2.71
N MET A 564 -19.39 35.95 2.50
CA MET A 564 -19.74 37.18 3.20
C MET A 564 -20.17 38.22 2.18
N SER A 565 -21.47 38.52 2.18
CA SER A 565 -22.08 39.49 1.29
C SER A 565 -21.66 40.92 1.65
N TYR A 566 -21.78 41.82 0.71
CA TYR A 566 -21.52 43.26 0.95
C TYR A 566 -22.36 43.84 2.10
N ALA A 567 -23.63 43.40 2.22
CA ALA A 567 -24.49 43.82 3.33
C ALA A 567 -23.98 43.35 4.69
N GLN A 568 -23.47 42.11 4.76
CA GLN A 568 -22.85 41.57 5.98
C GLN A 568 -21.54 42.30 6.32
N GLN A 569 -20.72 42.63 5.32
CA GLN A 569 -19.49 43.41 5.50
C GLN A 569 -19.80 44.80 6.10
N ARG A 570 -20.78 45.51 5.55
CA ARG A 570 -21.17 46.82 6.04
C ARG A 570 -21.73 46.77 7.46
N LYS A 571 -22.65 45.84 7.71
CA LYS A 571 -23.26 45.66 9.03
C LYS A 571 -22.23 45.31 10.09
N GLY A 572 -21.27 44.44 9.73
CA GLY A 572 -20.20 43.99 10.63
C GLY A 572 -18.99 44.90 10.67
N LYS A 573 -18.95 45.99 9.90
CA LYS A 573 -17.76 46.83 9.71
C LYS A 573 -16.50 46.04 9.39
N CYS A 574 -16.65 44.88 8.74
CA CYS A 574 -15.59 43.90 8.53
C CYS A 574 -15.38 43.64 7.05
N LYS A 575 -14.13 43.68 6.61
CA LYS A 575 -13.70 43.43 5.21
C LYS A 575 -12.73 42.26 5.07
N ALA A 576 -12.69 41.38 6.05
CA ALA A 576 -11.85 40.20 5.99
C ALA A 576 -12.40 39.07 6.85
N LEU A 577 -12.00 37.86 6.56
CA LEU A 577 -12.20 36.69 7.43
C LEU A 577 -10.87 36.00 7.68
N SER A 578 -10.69 35.53 8.91
CA SER A 578 -9.54 34.74 9.31
C SER A 578 -10.00 33.32 9.65
N ILE A 579 -9.47 32.32 8.91
CA ILE A 579 -9.87 30.92 9.03
C ILE A 579 -8.62 30.05 9.13
N ALA A 580 -8.53 29.25 10.19
CA ALA A 580 -7.41 28.34 10.37
C ALA A 580 -7.59 27.05 9.57
N LYS A 581 -8.72 26.40 9.75
CA LYS A 581 -8.97 25.09 9.11
C LYS A 581 -10.44 24.74 9.08
N VAL A 582 -10.79 23.85 8.16
CA VAL A 582 -12.07 23.13 8.13
C VAL A 582 -11.79 21.68 8.54
N ILE A 583 -12.63 21.14 9.40
CA ILE A 583 -12.47 19.82 10.01
C ILE A 583 -13.73 19.00 9.70
N LEU A 584 -13.53 17.81 9.12
CA LEU A 584 -14.57 16.81 8.94
C LEU A 584 -14.25 15.62 9.85
N GLU A 585 -15.12 15.33 10.78
CA GLU A 585 -15.01 14.20 11.72
C GLU A 585 -16.11 13.18 11.41
N PRO A 586 -15.79 11.88 11.25
CA PRO A 586 -16.82 10.88 11.01
C PRO A 586 -17.86 10.87 12.12
N VAL A 587 -19.14 10.77 11.75
CA VAL A 587 -20.22 10.52 12.72
C VAL A 587 -20.38 9.00 12.81
N ARG A 588 -20.12 8.48 14.00
CA ARG A 588 -20.22 7.06 14.34
C ARG A 588 -21.60 6.71 14.88
#